data_0c0c2f3ea5c0893efba204043e8e9527
#
_entry.id   0c0c2f3ea5c0893efba204043e8e9527
#
_cell.length_a   1.000
_cell.length_b   1.000
_cell.length_c   1.000
_cell.angle_alpha   90.00
_cell.angle_beta   90.00
_cell.angle_gamma   90.00
#
_symmetry.space_group_name_H-M   'P 1'
#
loop_
_entity.id
_entity.type
_entity.pdbx_description
1 polymer ?
#
loop_
_entity_poly.entity_id
_entity_poly.type
_entity_poly.pdbx_seq_one_letter_code
_entity_poly.pdbx_strand_id
1 'polypeptide(L)'
;MKKISIIFLFIFSFSQSQDLTLSGGTLTIEKTGSLTMTGNFTNNSATVTLNSDANEFATIKVGGSATGNITYNRWVNAIGTNEWDLIGSPVDGLSISSFASTNSSPLATGGGSGGNQYAIGYYDNSADDWTNYTTATIGDAGNFDIGKGYQMGTDSGATLAFTGTIATTDQTQAVQDHSGASGRIWNLVANPYPIYLNANTNADGSNNFLTVNGTTTMHDSYVAIYGYD
;
A
#
# COMPACT_ATOMS: atom_id res chain seq x y z
N MET A 1 -6.83 36.14 -54.58
CA MET A 1 -6.06 36.18 -53.32
C MET A 1 -6.90 35.52 -52.26
N LYS A 2 -6.50 34.32 -51.78
CA LYS A 2 -7.21 33.61 -50.66
C LYS A 2 -6.72 34.16 -49.35
N LYS A 3 -7.64 34.69 -48.56
CA LYS A 3 -7.34 35.15 -47.17
C LYS A 3 -7.31 33.94 -46.26
N ILE A 4 -6.18 33.68 -45.61
CA ILE A 4 -6.02 32.69 -44.54
C ILE A 4 -6.34 33.40 -43.23
N SER A 5 -7.45 33.02 -42.55
CA SER A 5 -7.73 33.45 -41.18
C SER A 5 -7.09 32.48 -40.21
N ILE A 6 -6.11 32.92 -39.45
CA ILE A 6 -5.52 32.17 -38.35
C ILE A 6 -6.34 32.48 -37.14
N ILE A 7 -7.09 31.50 -36.62
CA ILE A 7 -7.78 31.59 -35.32
C ILE A 7 -6.79 31.16 -34.25
N PHE A 8 -6.37 32.09 -33.41
CA PHE A 8 -5.65 31.78 -32.17
C PHE A 8 -6.65 31.31 -31.13
N LEU A 9 -6.66 30.00 -30.87
CA LEU A 9 -7.40 29.46 -29.74
C LEU A 9 -6.55 29.64 -28.47
N PHE A 10 -6.88 30.62 -27.64
CA PHE A 10 -6.32 30.74 -26.32
C PHE A 10 -6.96 29.68 -25.42
N ILE A 11 -6.23 28.62 -25.10
CA ILE A 11 -6.62 27.66 -24.07
C ILE A 11 -6.23 28.28 -22.74
N PHE A 12 -7.20 28.87 -22.04
CA PHE A 12 -7.04 29.24 -20.64
C PHE A 12 -7.18 27.95 -19.83
N SER A 13 -6.05 27.42 -19.33
CA SER A 13 -6.06 26.37 -18.31
C SER A 13 -6.42 27.03 -16.97
N PHE A 14 -7.69 27.03 -16.61
CA PHE A 14 -8.07 27.27 -15.24
C PHE A 14 -7.71 26.01 -14.45
N SER A 15 -6.74 26.10 -13.53
CA SER A 15 -6.49 25.08 -12.52
C SER A 15 -7.67 25.10 -11.53
N GLN A 16 -8.72 24.37 -11.87
CA GLN A 16 -9.83 24.10 -10.96
C GLN A 16 -9.46 22.86 -10.17
N SER A 17 -9.71 22.85 -8.86
CA SER A 17 -9.73 21.62 -8.08
C SER A 17 -10.75 20.68 -8.74
N GLN A 18 -10.26 19.55 -9.30
CA GLN A 18 -11.12 18.61 -9.99
C GLN A 18 -11.50 17.50 -9.02
N ASP A 19 -12.74 17.54 -8.56
CA ASP A 19 -13.34 16.47 -7.77
C ASP A 19 -13.80 15.35 -8.70
N LEU A 20 -13.64 14.10 -8.24
CA LEU A 20 -14.20 12.92 -8.89
C LEU A 20 -15.25 12.31 -7.99
N THR A 21 -16.51 12.31 -8.43
CA THR A 21 -17.59 11.61 -7.74
C THR A 21 -18.13 10.49 -8.61
N LEU A 22 -18.14 9.27 -8.05
CA LEU A 22 -18.63 8.07 -8.71
C LEU A 22 -19.91 7.59 -7.98
N SER A 23 -21.03 7.58 -8.69
CA SER A 23 -22.35 7.19 -8.14
C SER A 23 -22.88 5.89 -8.74
N GLY A 24 -21.98 5.05 -9.26
CA GLY A 24 -22.28 3.76 -9.86
C GLY A 24 -21.34 3.43 -11.01
N GLY A 25 -21.51 2.27 -11.62
CA GLY A 25 -20.65 1.79 -12.69
C GLY A 25 -19.31 1.22 -12.20
N THR A 26 -18.35 1.14 -13.09
CA THR A 26 -17.02 0.57 -12.82
C THR A 26 -15.94 1.51 -13.31
N LEU A 27 -14.94 1.76 -12.47
CA LEU A 27 -13.69 2.39 -12.80
C LEU A 27 -12.56 1.38 -12.57
N THR A 28 -11.86 1.00 -13.63
CA THR A 28 -10.67 0.13 -13.52
C THR A 28 -9.45 0.91 -13.95
N ILE A 29 -8.41 0.90 -13.13
CA ILE A 29 -7.09 1.42 -13.46
C ILE A 29 -6.18 0.21 -13.64
N GLU A 30 -5.77 -0.03 -14.88
CA GLU A 30 -4.91 -1.16 -15.20
C GLU A 30 -3.48 -0.95 -14.70
N LYS A 31 -2.71 -1.99 -14.57
CA LYS A 31 -1.41 -2.08 -13.92
C LYS A 31 -0.37 -1.00 -14.29
N THR A 32 -0.46 -0.40 -15.46
CA THR A 32 0.40 0.73 -15.87
C THR A 32 -0.29 2.08 -15.75
N GLY A 33 -1.57 2.06 -15.38
CA GLY A 33 -2.41 3.26 -15.32
C GLY A 33 -2.12 4.08 -14.07
N SER A 34 -2.29 5.40 -14.22
CA SER A 34 -2.22 6.36 -13.13
C SER A 34 -3.36 7.35 -13.21
N LEU A 35 -4.06 7.54 -12.10
CA LEU A 35 -5.07 8.57 -11.96
C LEU A 35 -4.61 9.59 -10.92
N THR A 36 -4.50 10.84 -11.31
CA THR A 36 -4.14 11.94 -10.40
C THR A 36 -5.22 13.00 -10.43
N MET A 37 -5.68 13.42 -9.25
CA MET A 37 -6.62 14.53 -9.09
C MET A 37 -6.14 15.49 -8.01
N THR A 38 -6.45 16.76 -8.18
CA THR A 38 -6.11 17.82 -7.21
C THR A 38 -7.21 18.04 -6.19
N GLY A 39 -8.43 17.63 -6.50
CA GLY A 39 -9.61 17.73 -5.63
C GLY A 39 -9.92 16.46 -4.87
N ASN A 40 -11.18 16.32 -4.50
CA ASN A 40 -11.69 15.22 -3.69
C ASN A 40 -12.06 14.00 -4.55
N PHE A 41 -11.93 12.83 -3.96
CA PHE A 41 -12.44 11.56 -4.48
C PHE A 41 -13.63 11.11 -3.64
N THR A 42 -14.77 10.84 -4.29
CA THR A 42 -15.95 10.30 -3.62
C THR A 42 -16.49 9.10 -4.39
N ASN A 43 -16.43 7.93 -3.77
CA ASN A 43 -17.08 6.74 -4.30
C ASN A 43 -18.31 6.41 -3.48
N ASN A 44 -19.50 6.71 -4.03
CA ASN A 44 -20.77 6.41 -3.36
C ASN A 44 -21.19 4.95 -3.56
N SER A 45 -21.01 4.41 -4.77
CA SER A 45 -21.51 3.05 -5.09
C SER A 45 -20.87 2.42 -6.33
N ALA A 46 -19.81 3.00 -6.89
CA ALA A 46 -19.10 2.40 -8.01
C ALA A 46 -18.16 1.27 -7.56
N THR A 47 -17.90 0.33 -8.45
CA THR A 47 -16.78 -0.60 -8.31
C THR A 47 -15.52 0.09 -8.80
N VAL A 48 -14.58 0.35 -7.90
CA VAL A 48 -13.30 0.98 -8.23
C VAL A 48 -12.18 0.00 -7.98
N THR A 49 -11.42 -0.33 -9.03
CA THR A 49 -10.37 -1.36 -8.98
C THR A 49 -9.06 -0.81 -9.52
N LEU A 50 -7.98 -1.02 -8.79
CA LEU A 50 -6.60 -0.83 -9.23
C LEU A 50 -5.96 -2.21 -9.41
N ASN A 51 -5.34 -2.44 -10.56
CA ASN A 51 -4.71 -3.71 -10.88
C ASN A 51 -3.19 -3.64 -10.78
N SER A 52 -2.57 -4.77 -10.49
CA SER A 52 -1.12 -4.96 -10.58
C SER A 52 -0.78 -6.35 -11.13
N ASP A 53 0.46 -6.51 -11.52
CA ASP A 53 1.11 -7.81 -11.71
C ASP A 53 2.47 -7.82 -11.00
N ALA A 54 3.31 -8.80 -11.28
CA ALA A 54 4.62 -8.96 -10.62
C ALA A 54 5.56 -7.75 -10.79
N ASN A 55 5.38 -6.94 -11.84
CA ASN A 55 6.31 -5.87 -12.19
C ASN A 55 5.71 -4.47 -12.16
N GLU A 56 4.40 -4.35 -12.32
CA GLU A 56 3.73 -3.08 -12.56
C GLU A 56 2.49 -2.90 -11.68
N PHE A 57 2.25 -1.66 -11.27
CA PHE A 57 1.21 -1.32 -10.30
C PHE A 57 0.43 -0.10 -10.77
N ALA A 58 -0.91 -0.20 -10.75
CA ALA A 58 -1.75 0.98 -10.91
C ALA A 58 -1.57 1.95 -9.74
N THR A 59 -1.77 3.22 -10.00
CA THR A 59 -1.71 4.26 -8.95
C THR A 59 -2.91 5.19 -9.00
N ILE A 60 -3.31 5.68 -7.81
CA ILE A 60 -4.29 6.75 -7.68
C ILE A 60 -3.81 7.76 -6.64
N LYS A 61 -3.67 9.03 -7.06
CA LYS A 61 -3.30 10.15 -6.20
C LYS A 61 -4.47 11.10 -6.05
N VAL A 62 -4.87 11.34 -4.81
CA VAL A 62 -5.93 12.29 -4.46
C VAL A 62 -5.30 13.45 -3.69
N GLY A 63 -5.49 14.68 -4.18
CA GLY A 63 -4.94 15.87 -3.56
C GLY A 63 -5.83 16.46 -2.46
N GLY A 64 -7.12 16.15 -2.48
CA GLY A 64 -8.10 16.51 -1.45
C GLY A 64 -8.40 15.36 -0.50
N SER A 65 -9.65 15.26 -0.05
CA SER A 65 -10.14 14.14 0.76
C SER A 65 -10.59 12.96 -0.11
N ALA A 66 -10.57 11.75 0.46
CA ALA A 66 -11.13 10.57 -0.18
C ALA A 66 -12.21 9.93 0.70
N THR A 67 -13.34 9.54 0.10
CA THR A 67 -14.42 8.82 0.75
C THR A 67 -14.91 7.66 -0.11
N GLY A 68 -15.38 6.60 0.55
CA GLY A 68 -15.78 5.36 -0.11
C GLY A 68 -14.59 4.45 -0.43
N ASN A 69 -14.90 3.19 -0.67
CA ASN A 69 -13.88 2.16 -0.83
C ASN A 69 -13.39 2.06 -2.27
N ILE A 70 -12.14 1.67 -2.40
CA ILE A 70 -11.55 1.11 -3.61
C ILE A 70 -11.09 -0.31 -3.32
N THR A 71 -10.84 -1.10 -4.36
CA THR A 71 -10.14 -2.38 -4.27
C THR A 71 -8.82 -2.29 -5.00
N TYR A 72 -7.72 -2.54 -4.28
CA TYR A 72 -6.40 -2.63 -4.88
C TYR A 72 -5.97 -4.09 -4.96
N ASN A 73 -5.93 -4.62 -6.17
CA ASN A 73 -5.44 -5.97 -6.47
C ASN A 73 -3.91 -5.93 -6.53
N ARG A 74 -3.26 -6.22 -5.40
CA ARG A 74 -1.80 -6.18 -5.26
C ARG A 74 -1.22 -7.56 -5.54
N TRP A 75 -0.27 -7.65 -6.49
CA TRP A 75 0.46 -8.88 -6.73
C TRP A 75 1.28 -9.30 -5.52
N VAL A 76 1.26 -10.59 -5.24
CA VAL A 76 2.03 -11.26 -4.18
C VAL A 76 2.59 -12.55 -4.72
N ASN A 77 3.89 -12.77 -4.52
CA ASN A 77 4.60 -13.95 -5.01
C ASN A 77 4.10 -15.24 -4.35
N ALA A 78 4.39 -16.37 -5.00
CA ALA A 78 4.17 -17.66 -4.40
C ALA A 78 5.09 -17.84 -3.18
N ILE A 79 4.58 -18.49 -2.14
CA ILE A 79 5.45 -18.99 -1.07
C ILE A 79 6.37 -20.05 -1.66
N GLY A 80 7.58 -19.65 -1.98
CA GLY A 80 8.66 -20.52 -2.35
C GLY A 80 9.66 -20.66 -1.22
N THR A 81 10.79 -21.25 -1.54
CA THR A 81 11.94 -21.29 -0.64
C THR A 81 12.55 -19.88 -0.57
N ASN A 82 12.15 -19.07 0.37
CA ASN A 82 12.60 -17.70 0.67
C ASN A 82 11.83 -16.56 -0.01
N GLU A 83 10.62 -16.80 -0.48
CA GLU A 83 9.86 -15.76 -1.19
C GLU A 83 8.62 -15.35 -0.41
N TRP A 84 8.81 -14.40 0.51
CA TRP A 84 7.73 -13.67 1.14
C TRP A 84 7.77 -12.22 0.68
N ASP A 85 6.64 -11.71 0.20
CA ASP A 85 6.55 -10.28 -0.08
C ASP A 85 6.34 -9.50 1.21
N LEU A 86 7.08 -8.41 1.36
CA LEU A 86 6.94 -7.47 2.46
C LEU A 86 6.05 -6.32 2.01
N ILE A 87 4.79 -6.34 2.42
CA ILE A 87 3.73 -5.45 1.91
C ILE A 87 2.94 -4.86 3.06
N GLY A 88 2.59 -3.56 2.97
CA GLY A 88 1.55 -2.96 3.78
C GLY A 88 0.24 -2.84 3.05
N SER A 89 -0.85 -2.59 3.78
CA SER A 89 -2.12 -2.26 3.15
C SER A 89 -2.04 -0.89 2.47
N PRO A 90 -2.34 -0.79 1.16
CA PRO A 90 -2.40 0.48 0.44
C PRO A 90 -3.74 1.21 0.66
N VAL A 91 -4.59 0.68 1.52
CA VAL A 91 -5.91 1.23 1.88
C VAL A 91 -6.10 1.16 3.38
N ASP A 92 -6.90 2.09 3.92
CA ASP A 92 -7.23 2.17 5.33
C ASP A 92 -8.55 1.44 5.64
N GLY A 93 -8.71 1.02 6.90
CA GLY A 93 -9.92 0.42 7.44
C GLY A 93 -10.13 -1.06 7.08
N LEU A 94 -9.17 -1.72 6.46
CA LEU A 94 -9.28 -3.14 6.08
C LEU A 94 -8.95 -4.06 7.26
N SER A 95 -9.91 -4.87 7.67
CA SER A 95 -9.70 -5.93 8.67
C SER A 95 -8.87 -7.08 8.09
N ILE A 96 -7.89 -7.56 8.86
CA ILE A 96 -7.02 -8.69 8.47
C ILE A 96 -7.83 -9.96 8.27
N SER A 97 -8.84 -10.21 9.11
CA SER A 97 -9.72 -11.38 8.97
C SER A 97 -10.59 -11.31 7.72
N SER A 98 -11.14 -10.12 7.38
CA SER A 98 -11.88 -9.91 6.15
C SER A 98 -10.99 -10.07 4.92
N PHE A 99 -9.77 -9.56 4.97
CA PHE A 99 -8.77 -9.73 3.92
C PHE A 99 -8.45 -11.21 3.68
N ALA A 100 -8.17 -11.98 4.74
CA ALA A 100 -7.90 -13.41 4.63
C ALA A 100 -9.09 -14.19 4.07
N SER A 101 -10.31 -13.84 4.47
CA SER A 101 -11.54 -14.45 3.95
C SER A 101 -11.76 -14.15 2.47
N THR A 102 -11.61 -12.88 2.07
CA THR A 102 -11.78 -12.45 0.67
C THR A 102 -10.75 -13.11 -0.25
N ASN A 103 -9.53 -13.30 0.23
CA ASN A 103 -8.41 -13.85 -0.53
C ASN A 103 -8.16 -15.34 -0.23
N SER A 104 -9.12 -16.07 0.31
CA SER A 104 -8.95 -17.44 0.82
C SER A 104 -8.45 -18.47 -0.20
N SER A 105 -8.63 -18.21 -1.50
CA SER A 105 -8.15 -19.11 -2.56
C SER A 105 -6.72 -18.82 -3.00
N PRO A 106 -6.29 -17.55 -3.27
CA PRO A 106 -4.89 -17.31 -3.64
C PRO A 106 -3.96 -17.22 -2.43
N LEU A 107 -4.45 -16.81 -1.25
CA LEU A 107 -3.63 -16.69 -0.05
C LEU A 107 -3.16 -18.05 0.44
N ALA A 108 -1.85 -18.22 0.52
CA ALA A 108 -1.31 -19.51 0.96
C ALA A 108 -1.67 -19.78 2.44
N THR A 109 -1.94 -21.05 2.71
CA THR A 109 -2.19 -21.55 4.06
C THR A 109 -1.37 -22.83 4.28
N GLY A 110 -0.87 -23.02 5.51
CA GLY A 110 -0.05 -24.17 5.84
C GLY A 110 -0.31 -24.68 7.25
N GLY A 111 0.04 -25.94 7.50
CA GLY A 111 -0.01 -26.54 8.83
C GLY A 111 1.22 -26.13 9.64
N GLY A 112 1.00 -25.50 10.80
CA GLY A 112 2.05 -25.22 11.80
C GLY A 112 1.74 -25.89 13.13
N SER A 113 2.65 -25.79 14.09
CA SER A 113 2.47 -26.35 15.43
C SER A 113 1.31 -25.75 16.23
N GLY A 114 0.70 -24.66 15.75
CA GLY A 114 -0.45 -23.97 16.35
C GLY A 114 -1.75 -24.05 15.54
N GLY A 115 -1.87 -24.95 14.58
CA GLY A 115 -2.99 -25.06 13.66
C GLY A 115 -2.67 -24.53 12.27
N ASN A 116 -3.69 -24.37 11.41
CA ASN A 116 -3.48 -23.79 10.09
C ASN A 116 -3.05 -22.34 10.21
N GLN A 117 -1.91 -22.02 9.60
CA GLN A 117 -1.36 -20.68 9.52
C GLN A 117 -1.75 -20.05 8.17
N TYR A 118 -2.05 -18.78 8.19
CA TYR A 118 -2.16 -17.96 6.99
C TYR A 118 -0.78 -17.42 6.60
N ALA A 119 -0.55 -17.30 5.31
CA ALA A 119 0.62 -16.58 4.82
C ALA A 119 0.44 -15.06 4.93
N ILE A 120 0.10 -14.61 6.11
CA ILE A 120 0.09 -13.22 6.56
C ILE A 120 0.73 -13.21 7.95
N GLY A 121 1.77 -12.39 8.12
CA GLY A 121 2.42 -12.24 9.41
C GLY A 121 3.00 -10.86 9.60
N TYR A 122 3.38 -10.57 10.82
CA TYR A 122 4.08 -9.33 11.17
C TYR A 122 5.42 -9.66 11.82
N TYR A 123 6.35 -8.72 11.70
CA TYR A 123 7.61 -8.80 12.43
C TYR A 123 7.41 -8.26 13.85
N ASP A 124 7.69 -9.11 14.83
CA ASP A 124 7.72 -8.72 16.26
C ASP A 124 9.13 -8.27 16.61
N ASN A 125 9.35 -6.97 16.64
CA ASN A 125 10.62 -6.38 17.00
C ASN A 125 11.09 -6.79 18.40
N SER A 126 10.19 -7.01 19.36
CA SER A 126 10.52 -7.41 20.73
C SER A 126 11.03 -8.85 20.83
N ALA A 127 10.54 -9.72 19.97
CA ALA A 127 10.92 -11.12 19.91
C ALA A 127 12.06 -11.37 18.90
N ASP A 128 12.29 -10.41 17.98
CA ASP A 128 13.18 -10.56 16.83
C ASP A 128 12.76 -11.75 15.93
N ASP A 129 11.44 -11.86 15.69
CA ASP A 129 10.87 -13.01 15.00
C ASP A 129 9.60 -12.62 14.22
N TRP A 130 9.23 -13.49 13.29
CA TRP A 130 8.02 -13.38 12.52
C TRP A 130 6.86 -14.14 13.16
N THR A 131 5.72 -13.50 13.27
CA THR A 131 4.49 -14.10 13.79
C THR A 131 3.41 -14.12 12.71
N ASN A 132 3.05 -15.33 12.26
CA ASN A 132 1.95 -15.52 11.33
C ASN A 132 0.61 -15.67 12.07
N TYR A 133 -0.44 -15.13 11.47
CA TYR A 133 -1.79 -15.36 11.96
C TYR A 133 -2.22 -16.79 11.71
N THR A 134 -2.95 -17.35 12.66
CA THR A 134 -3.53 -18.70 12.57
C THR A 134 -5.05 -18.64 12.47
N THR A 135 -5.69 -19.76 12.17
CA THR A 135 -7.16 -19.87 12.23
C THR A 135 -7.74 -19.52 13.60
N ALA A 136 -6.94 -19.66 14.66
CA ALA A 136 -7.35 -19.30 16.03
C ALA A 136 -7.17 -17.80 16.35
N THR A 137 -6.22 -17.12 15.71
CA THR A 137 -5.84 -15.73 16.04
C THR A 137 -6.31 -14.70 15.03
N ILE A 138 -6.66 -15.12 13.81
CA ILE A 138 -7.02 -14.20 12.73
C ILE A 138 -8.27 -13.36 13.04
N GLY A 139 -9.20 -13.90 13.83
CA GLY A 139 -10.41 -13.20 14.24
C GLY A 139 -10.16 -11.98 15.12
N ASP A 140 -9.11 -12.03 15.92
CA ASP A 140 -8.72 -10.98 16.87
C ASP A 140 -7.61 -10.07 16.32
N ALA A 141 -7.19 -10.26 15.07
CA ALA A 141 -6.08 -9.54 14.46
C ALA A 141 -6.35 -8.02 14.28
N GLY A 142 -7.60 -7.59 14.31
CA GLY A 142 -7.97 -6.20 14.04
C GLY A 142 -7.81 -5.80 12.58
N ASN A 143 -7.60 -4.52 12.33
CA ASN A 143 -7.31 -3.99 11.00
C ASN A 143 -5.79 -4.03 10.72
N PHE A 144 -5.43 -3.97 9.45
CA PHE A 144 -4.06 -3.63 9.08
C PHE A 144 -3.71 -2.25 9.66
N ASP A 145 -2.61 -2.17 10.40
CA ASP A 145 -2.06 -0.88 10.83
C ASP A 145 -1.51 -0.15 9.61
N ILE A 146 -2.02 1.02 9.33
CA ILE A 146 -1.60 1.81 8.17
C ILE A 146 -0.13 2.23 8.31
N GLY A 147 0.68 2.00 7.29
CA GLY A 147 2.12 2.25 7.33
C GLY A 147 2.97 1.14 7.95
N LYS A 148 2.36 0.11 8.54
CA LYS A 148 3.05 -1.09 9.00
C LYS A 148 3.18 -2.10 7.86
N GLY A 149 4.35 -2.73 7.78
CA GLY A 149 4.57 -3.82 6.85
C GLY A 149 4.18 -5.18 7.44
N TYR A 150 3.84 -6.08 6.54
CA TYR A 150 3.49 -7.48 6.83
C TYR A 150 4.19 -8.37 5.81
N GLN A 151 4.55 -9.57 6.20
CA GLN A 151 4.93 -10.60 5.24
C GLN A 151 3.68 -11.27 4.69
N MET A 152 3.66 -11.50 3.39
CA MET A 152 2.55 -12.17 2.72
C MET A 152 3.04 -13.14 1.66
N GLY A 153 2.24 -14.16 1.37
CA GLY A 153 2.52 -15.11 0.30
C GLY A 153 1.26 -15.76 -0.25
N THR A 154 1.34 -16.20 -1.49
CA THR A 154 0.26 -16.90 -2.20
C THR A 154 0.69 -18.31 -2.56
N ASP A 155 -0.25 -19.17 -2.96
CA ASP A 155 0.07 -20.55 -3.35
C ASP A 155 0.87 -20.64 -4.67
N SER A 156 0.67 -19.70 -5.60
CA SER A 156 1.24 -19.81 -6.95
C SER A 156 1.60 -18.49 -7.63
N GLY A 157 1.66 -17.41 -6.88
CA GLY A 157 1.74 -16.05 -7.43
C GLY A 157 0.36 -15.58 -7.91
N ALA A 158 -0.19 -14.58 -7.25
CA ALA A 158 -1.51 -14.05 -7.56
C ALA A 158 -1.71 -12.65 -6.98
N THR A 159 -2.77 -11.96 -7.39
CA THR A 159 -3.17 -10.72 -6.75
C THR A 159 -4.02 -10.98 -5.52
N LEU A 160 -3.73 -10.25 -4.44
CA LEU A 160 -4.56 -10.16 -3.24
C LEU A 160 -5.33 -8.84 -3.26
N ALA A 161 -6.62 -8.92 -2.98
CA ALA A 161 -7.53 -7.77 -2.99
C ALA A 161 -7.52 -7.05 -1.65
N PHE A 162 -7.08 -5.81 -1.64
CA PHE A 162 -7.16 -4.90 -0.51
C PHE A 162 -8.31 -3.92 -0.73
N THR A 163 -9.37 -4.02 0.06
CA THR A 163 -10.55 -3.15 -0.07
C THR A 163 -10.70 -2.25 1.13
N GLY A 164 -10.68 -0.94 0.90
CA GLY A 164 -10.77 0.08 1.95
C GLY A 164 -10.74 1.49 1.38
N THR A 165 -10.54 2.48 2.22
CA THR A 165 -10.48 3.88 1.83
C THR A 165 -9.04 4.31 1.48
N ILE A 166 -8.91 5.36 0.68
CA ILE A 166 -7.60 5.95 0.34
C ILE A 166 -7.20 6.91 1.46
N ALA A 167 -6.02 6.71 2.05
CA ALA A 167 -5.43 7.70 2.94
C ALA A 167 -4.93 8.91 2.11
N THR A 168 -5.31 10.12 2.52
CA THR A 168 -4.93 11.36 1.81
C THR A 168 -4.14 12.33 2.70
N THR A 169 -3.93 11.99 3.96
CA THR A 169 -3.14 12.76 4.93
C THR A 169 -1.92 11.98 5.35
N ASP A 170 -0.97 12.67 5.99
CA ASP A 170 0.22 12.04 6.55
C ASP A 170 -0.17 10.91 7.51
N GLN A 171 0.51 9.78 7.36
CA GLN A 171 0.34 8.59 8.19
C GLN A 171 1.57 8.42 9.08
N THR A 172 1.34 8.07 10.32
CA THR A 172 2.42 7.85 11.30
C THR A 172 2.36 6.41 11.80
N GLN A 173 3.46 5.68 11.59
CA GLN A 173 3.65 4.35 12.16
C GLN A 173 4.67 4.43 13.28
N ALA A 174 4.29 3.99 14.48
CA ALA A 174 5.21 3.90 15.60
C ALA A 174 6.28 2.83 15.31
N VAL A 175 7.54 3.20 15.51
CA VAL A 175 8.67 2.30 15.44
C VAL A 175 9.21 2.07 16.86
N GLN A 176 9.80 0.91 17.09
CA GLN A 176 10.30 0.50 18.39
C GLN A 176 11.81 0.25 18.33
N ASP A 177 12.48 0.60 19.41
CA ASP A 177 13.89 0.32 19.64
C ASP A 177 14.02 -0.60 20.86
N HIS A 178 14.42 -1.83 20.63
CA HIS A 178 14.74 -2.80 21.66
C HIS A 178 16.25 -3.13 21.69
N SER A 179 17.10 -2.13 21.39
CA SER A 179 18.57 -2.26 21.29
C SER A 179 19.27 -2.75 22.56
N GLY A 180 18.59 -2.72 23.71
CA GLY A 180 19.09 -3.33 24.96
C GLY A 180 19.24 -4.86 24.90
N ALA A 181 18.67 -5.53 23.90
CA ALA A 181 18.86 -6.94 23.60
C ALA A 181 19.37 -7.02 22.15
N SER A 182 20.63 -7.36 21.96
CA SER A 182 21.39 -7.32 20.71
C SER A 182 20.58 -7.47 19.40
N GLY A 183 20.50 -6.38 18.62
CA GLY A 183 20.05 -6.41 17.24
C GLY A 183 18.56 -6.12 16.99
N ARG A 184 17.73 -5.91 17.99
CA ARG A 184 16.28 -5.71 17.87
C ARG A 184 15.90 -4.26 17.58
N ILE A 185 16.46 -3.71 16.51
CA ILE A 185 16.21 -2.32 16.09
C ILE A 185 15.46 -2.24 14.76
N TRP A 186 15.18 -3.39 14.14
CA TRP A 186 14.50 -3.44 12.87
C TRP A 186 13.00 -3.26 13.01
N ASN A 187 12.43 -2.47 12.14
CA ASN A 187 10.98 -2.28 12.04
C ASN A 187 10.57 -2.42 10.59
N LEU A 188 9.51 -3.15 10.34
CA LEU A 188 8.95 -3.27 9.02
C LEU A 188 7.89 -2.19 8.81
N VAL A 189 8.20 -1.24 7.95
CA VAL A 189 7.29 -0.15 7.54
C VAL A 189 6.90 -0.34 6.08
N ALA A 190 5.75 0.19 5.69
CA ALA A 190 5.23 0.08 4.35
C ALA A 190 4.67 1.40 3.84
N ASN A 191 4.56 1.51 2.53
CA ASN A 191 3.85 2.60 1.88
C ASN A 191 2.34 2.47 2.13
N PRO A 192 1.70 3.43 2.82
CA PRO A 192 0.27 3.38 3.13
C PRO A 192 -0.64 3.88 2.01
N TYR A 193 -0.07 4.30 0.89
CA TYR A 193 -0.80 4.96 -0.18
C TYR A 193 -0.78 4.12 -1.46
N PRO A 194 -1.83 4.16 -2.28
CA PRO A 194 -1.85 3.52 -3.59
C PRO A 194 -1.10 4.34 -4.65
N ILE A 195 0.11 4.81 -4.31
CA ILE A 195 1.04 5.56 -5.17
C ILE A 195 2.48 5.13 -4.88
N TYR A 196 3.42 5.52 -5.72
CA TYR A 196 4.84 5.42 -5.39
C TYR A 196 5.25 6.55 -4.44
N LEU A 197 6.08 6.23 -3.44
CA LEU A 197 6.71 7.22 -2.57
C LEU A 197 8.17 7.44 -2.98
N ASN A 198 8.61 8.69 -2.85
CA ASN A 198 10.02 9.03 -3.00
C ASN A 198 10.80 8.45 -1.81
N ALA A 199 11.73 7.54 -2.07
CA ALA A 199 12.47 6.86 -1.01
C ALA A 199 13.62 7.72 -0.46
N ASN A 200 14.35 8.39 -1.35
CA ASN A 200 15.58 9.11 -1.02
C ASN A 200 15.78 10.37 -1.88
N THR A 201 16.89 11.07 -1.67
CA THR A 201 17.23 12.31 -2.38
C THR A 201 17.40 12.19 -3.89
N ASN A 202 17.59 11.00 -4.42
CA ASN A 202 17.64 10.78 -5.87
C ASN A 202 16.26 10.93 -6.52
N ALA A 203 15.20 10.59 -5.77
CA ALA A 203 13.82 10.73 -6.25
C ALA A 203 13.28 12.15 -6.01
N ASP A 204 13.59 12.75 -4.86
CA ASP A 204 13.23 14.13 -4.49
C ASP A 204 14.23 14.64 -3.44
N GLY A 205 14.85 15.79 -3.69
CA GLY A 205 15.92 16.33 -2.85
C GLY A 205 15.51 16.68 -1.41
N SER A 206 14.22 16.94 -1.16
CA SER A 206 13.75 17.42 0.13
C SER A 206 12.52 16.65 0.65
N ASN A 207 11.66 16.18 -0.23
CA ASN A 207 10.39 15.52 0.13
C ASN A 207 10.47 14.02 -0.19
N ASN A 208 11.26 13.31 0.58
CA ASN A 208 11.45 11.87 0.47
C ASN A 208 11.47 11.23 1.85
N PHE A 209 11.22 9.92 1.90
CA PHE A 209 11.07 9.17 3.15
C PHE A 209 12.28 9.29 4.07
N LEU A 210 13.50 9.13 3.54
CA LEU A 210 14.72 9.18 4.36
C LEU A 210 15.00 10.59 4.88
N THR A 211 14.76 11.65 4.10
CA THR A 211 14.99 13.03 4.55
C THR A 211 13.98 13.42 5.64
N VAL A 212 12.71 13.02 5.50
CA VAL A 212 11.66 13.37 6.45
C VAL A 212 11.82 12.62 7.78
N ASN A 213 12.27 11.36 7.75
CA ASN A 213 12.29 10.48 8.94
C ASN A 213 13.71 10.22 9.48
N GLY A 214 14.76 10.40 8.67
CA GLY A 214 16.10 9.89 8.97
C GLY A 214 16.78 10.49 10.19
N THR A 215 16.49 11.75 10.52
CA THR A 215 17.20 12.46 11.62
C THR A 215 16.50 12.33 12.98
N THR A 216 15.26 11.88 13.01
CA THR A 216 14.44 11.86 14.23
C THR A 216 13.95 10.49 14.64
N THR A 217 13.90 9.55 13.70
CA THR A 217 13.24 8.25 13.89
C THR A 217 14.16 7.08 13.61
N MET A 218 15.16 7.26 12.73
CA MET A 218 16.10 6.20 12.36
C MET A 218 17.37 6.26 13.20
N HIS A 219 18.00 5.10 13.39
CA HIS A 219 19.27 5.00 14.09
C HIS A 219 20.39 5.72 13.33
N ASP A 220 21.17 6.58 14.00
CA ASP A 220 22.18 7.47 13.40
C ASP A 220 23.17 6.77 12.45
N SER A 221 23.50 5.51 12.71
CA SER A 221 24.44 4.72 11.90
C SER A 221 23.78 3.90 10.80
N TYR A 222 22.44 3.85 10.74
CA TYR A 222 21.68 2.99 9.85
C TYR A 222 20.50 3.71 9.19
N VAL A 223 20.70 4.97 8.77
CA VAL A 223 19.69 5.76 8.06
C VAL A 223 19.55 5.22 6.64
N ALA A 224 18.80 4.16 6.46
CA ALA A 224 18.59 3.51 5.17
C ALA A 224 17.26 2.75 5.13
N ILE A 225 16.76 2.53 3.92
CA ILE A 225 15.70 1.56 3.63
C ILE A 225 16.39 0.30 3.13
N TYR A 226 16.13 -0.81 3.77
CA TYR A 226 16.60 -2.12 3.35
C TYR A 226 15.44 -2.84 2.67
N GLY A 227 15.61 -3.17 1.39
CA GLY A 227 14.72 -4.07 0.68
C GLY A 227 15.17 -5.52 0.91
N TYR A 228 14.23 -6.42 0.92
CA TYR A 228 14.49 -7.87 0.84
C TYR A 228 14.47 -8.26 -0.64
N ASP A 229 15.52 -8.95 -1.09
CA ASP A 229 15.66 -9.45 -2.45
C ASP A 229 15.58 -10.98 -2.47
#